data_cabf51dfcd357c7c929ffb31323b7486
#
_entry.id   cabf51dfcd357c7c929ffb31323b7486
#
_cell.length_a   1.000
_cell.length_b   1.000
_cell.length_c   1.000
_cell.angle_alpha   90.00
_cell.angle_beta   90.00
_cell.angle_gamma   90.00
#
_symmetry.space_group_name_H-M   'P 1'
#
loop_
_entity.id
_entity.type
_entity.pdbx_description
1 polymer ?
#
loop_
_entity_poly.entity_id
_entity_poly.type
_entity_poly.pdbx_seq_one_letter_code
_entity_poly.pdbx_strand_id
1 'polypeptide(L)'
;MLEIKDLHASINGKEILKGINLTIRDGEVHALMGQNGAGKSTLSNVLVGHPAYEVTRGTVTFNGKDLLALSPEDRAHEGIFLSFQTPVEIPGVSMVNFMRTAVNEQRKYRHLPALSASEFLKLMREKRAVVELDSKLANRSVNEGFSGGEKKRNEIFQMAMLEPTFAILDETDSGLDVDALRIVAEGFNKLRTKQTSAMVITHYQRLLDYLKPDVVHVLLGGRIVKTGGPELATEIENRGFDWIKKEVSE
;
A
#
# COMPACT_ATOMS: atom_id res chain seq x y z
N MET A 1 12.99 7.31 -0.69
CA MET A 1 12.21 8.50 -0.31
C MET A 1 11.18 8.83 -1.39
N LEU A 2 9.91 9.05 -1.00
CA LEU A 2 8.83 9.56 -1.86
C LEU A 2 8.61 11.04 -1.57
N GLU A 3 8.57 11.88 -2.62
CA GLU A 3 8.25 13.30 -2.50
C GLU A 3 7.16 13.68 -3.52
N ILE A 4 6.09 14.30 -3.05
CA ILE A 4 4.94 14.77 -3.82
C ILE A 4 4.83 16.27 -3.62
N LYS A 5 4.78 17.04 -4.73
CA LYS A 5 4.65 18.49 -4.71
C LYS A 5 3.50 18.93 -5.58
N ASP A 6 2.55 19.64 -4.98
CA ASP A 6 1.40 20.28 -5.62
C ASP A 6 0.68 19.34 -6.61
N LEU A 7 0.44 18.08 -6.18
CA LEU A 7 -0.14 17.05 -7.04
C LEU A 7 -1.64 17.26 -7.19
N HIS A 8 -2.07 17.43 -8.44
CA HIS A 8 -3.46 17.47 -8.86
C HIS A 8 -3.76 16.28 -9.76
N ALA A 9 -4.89 15.62 -9.52
CA ALA A 9 -5.29 14.49 -10.34
C ALA A 9 -6.81 14.40 -10.50
N SER A 10 -7.23 13.93 -11.66
CA SER A 10 -8.62 13.76 -12.03
C SER A 10 -8.96 12.33 -12.43
N ILE A 11 -10.23 12.00 -12.36
CA ILE A 11 -10.83 10.79 -12.94
C ILE A 11 -12.11 11.19 -13.66
N ASN A 12 -12.26 10.74 -14.91
CA ASN A 12 -13.41 11.08 -15.77
C ASN A 12 -13.66 12.62 -15.84
N GLY A 13 -12.61 13.39 -15.93
CA GLY A 13 -12.67 14.88 -16.00
C GLY A 13 -13.01 15.57 -14.67
N LYS A 14 -13.22 14.84 -13.58
CA LYS A 14 -13.47 15.41 -12.26
C LYS A 14 -12.18 15.44 -11.44
N GLU A 15 -11.74 16.62 -11.03
CA GLU A 15 -10.59 16.78 -10.16
C GLU A 15 -10.89 16.25 -8.76
N ILE A 16 -10.04 15.32 -8.26
CA ILE A 16 -10.15 14.69 -6.96
C ILE A 16 -9.00 15.15 -6.04
N LEU A 17 -7.75 15.11 -6.52
CA LEU A 17 -6.60 15.64 -5.76
C LEU A 17 -6.35 17.08 -6.17
N LYS A 18 -6.15 17.94 -5.18
CA LYS A 18 -6.17 19.41 -5.34
C LYS A 18 -4.95 20.07 -4.70
N GLY A 19 -3.75 19.63 -5.10
CA GLY A 19 -2.50 20.17 -4.58
C GLY A 19 -2.00 19.42 -3.34
N ILE A 20 -1.80 18.10 -3.47
CA ILE A 20 -1.21 17.28 -2.41
C ILE A 20 0.28 17.59 -2.32
N ASN A 21 0.72 17.84 -1.09
CA ASN A 21 2.13 17.91 -0.72
C ASN A 21 2.39 16.87 0.36
N LEU A 22 3.33 15.93 0.11
CA LEU A 22 3.63 14.83 1.01
C LEU A 22 5.08 14.37 0.79
N THR A 23 5.81 14.20 1.88
CA THR A 23 7.15 13.59 1.84
C THR A 23 7.19 12.42 2.82
N ILE A 24 7.59 11.24 2.34
CA ILE A 24 7.81 10.04 3.16
C ILE A 24 9.28 9.63 3.01
N ARG A 25 10.02 9.68 4.11
CA ARG A 25 11.44 9.31 4.11
C ARG A 25 11.59 7.79 4.20
N ASP A 26 12.79 7.33 3.90
CA ASP A 26 13.09 5.90 3.99
C ASP A 26 12.90 5.41 5.43
N GLY A 27 12.20 4.29 5.58
CA GLY A 27 11.87 3.66 6.85
C GLY A 27 10.68 4.25 7.60
N GLU A 28 10.13 5.40 7.17
CA GLU A 28 8.96 6.00 7.81
C GLU A 28 7.65 5.29 7.40
N VAL A 29 6.74 5.18 8.34
CA VAL A 29 5.36 4.72 8.13
C VAL A 29 4.43 5.90 8.34
N HIS A 30 3.76 6.33 7.28
CA HIS A 30 2.79 7.41 7.32
C HIS A 30 1.37 6.87 7.21
N ALA A 31 0.48 7.33 8.08
CA ALA A 31 -0.95 7.05 7.98
C ALA A 31 -1.64 8.18 7.20
N LEU A 32 -2.52 7.82 6.28
CA LEU A 32 -3.40 8.75 5.58
C LEU A 32 -4.85 8.45 5.97
N MET A 33 -5.41 9.33 6.78
CA MET A 33 -6.79 9.25 7.26
C MET A 33 -7.68 10.26 6.53
N GLY A 34 -8.97 9.98 6.48
CA GLY A 34 -9.92 10.89 5.85
C GLY A 34 -11.26 10.21 5.59
N GLN A 35 -12.31 11.00 5.40
CA GLN A 35 -13.64 10.47 5.10
C GLN A 35 -13.68 9.78 3.74
N ASN A 36 -14.72 8.97 3.52
CA ASN A 36 -14.96 8.35 2.22
C ASN A 36 -15.13 9.44 1.15
N GLY A 37 -14.52 9.22 -0.02
CA GLY A 37 -14.51 10.21 -1.09
C GLY A 37 -13.50 11.37 -0.92
N ALA A 38 -12.67 11.38 0.12
CA ALA A 38 -11.66 12.42 0.33
C ALA A 38 -10.53 12.40 -0.70
N GLY A 39 -10.31 11.28 -1.42
CA GLY A 39 -9.26 11.12 -2.42
C GLY A 39 -8.14 10.15 -2.02
N LYS A 40 -8.29 9.39 -0.91
CA LYS A 40 -7.25 8.47 -0.40
C LYS A 40 -6.85 7.42 -1.45
N SER A 41 -7.80 6.64 -1.94
CA SER A 41 -7.53 5.61 -2.97
C SER A 41 -7.20 6.22 -4.34
N THR A 42 -7.59 7.48 -4.60
CA THR A 42 -7.12 8.21 -5.77
C THR A 42 -5.61 8.44 -5.68
N LEU A 43 -5.11 8.85 -4.52
CA LEU A 43 -3.67 9.02 -4.32
C LEU A 43 -2.90 7.71 -4.52
N SER A 44 -3.34 6.61 -3.91
CA SER A 44 -2.70 5.30 -4.11
C SER A 44 -2.68 4.88 -5.58
N ASN A 45 -3.81 5.03 -6.30
CA ASN A 45 -3.89 4.66 -7.71
C ASN A 45 -3.02 5.55 -8.61
N VAL A 46 -2.93 6.84 -8.33
CA VAL A 46 -2.00 7.76 -9.04
C VAL A 46 -0.55 7.33 -8.83
N LEU A 47 -0.17 6.98 -7.60
CA LEU A 47 1.21 6.57 -7.28
C LEU A 47 1.62 5.26 -7.96
N VAL A 48 0.69 4.32 -8.19
CA VAL A 48 0.99 3.09 -8.92
C VAL A 48 0.77 3.20 -10.43
N GLY A 49 0.32 4.36 -10.94
CA GLY A 49 0.18 4.59 -12.37
C GLY A 49 -1.08 3.99 -12.98
N HIS A 50 -2.16 3.87 -12.21
CA HIS A 50 -3.42 3.32 -12.72
C HIS A 50 -3.98 4.20 -13.86
N PRO A 51 -4.26 3.65 -15.07
CA PRO A 51 -4.52 4.44 -16.29
C PRO A 51 -5.83 5.23 -16.28
N ALA A 52 -6.74 4.96 -15.36
CA ALA A 52 -8.00 5.72 -15.24
C ALA A 52 -7.81 7.11 -14.61
N TYR A 53 -6.66 7.39 -14.02
CA TYR A 53 -6.37 8.65 -13.34
C TYR A 53 -5.40 9.49 -14.15
N GLU A 54 -5.74 10.77 -14.35
CA GLU A 54 -4.95 11.74 -15.06
C GLU A 54 -4.32 12.72 -14.08
N VAL A 55 -2.99 12.83 -14.10
CA VAL A 55 -2.28 13.88 -13.36
C VAL A 55 -2.27 15.13 -14.19
N THR A 56 -2.89 16.19 -13.66
CA THR A 56 -3.06 17.47 -14.37
C THR A 56 -2.01 18.50 -13.98
N ARG A 57 -1.40 18.35 -12.79
CA ARG A 57 -0.37 19.27 -12.28
C ARG A 57 0.42 18.62 -11.15
N GLY A 58 1.62 19.15 -10.90
CA GLY A 58 2.50 18.74 -9.81
C GLY A 58 3.55 17.73 -10.22
N THR A 59 4.36 17.31 -9.25
CA THR A 59 5.45 16.36 -9.47
C THR A 59 5.42 15.28 -8.39
N VAL A 60 5.84 14.08 -8.76
CA VAL A 60 6.07 12.97 -7.84
C VAL A 60 7.42 12.38 -8.12
N THR A 61 8.32 12.39 -7.14
CA THR A 61 9.62 11.75 -7.25
C THR A 61 9.73 10.59 -6.27
N PHE A 62 10.31 9.49 -6.74
CA PHE A 62 10.61 8.33 -5.91
C PHE A 62 12.07 7.94 -6.09
N ASN A 63 12.84 7.96 -4.98
CA ASN A 63 14.29 7.73 -5.00
C ASN A 63 15.03 8.60 -6.03
N GLY A 64 14.59 9.86 -6.20
CA GLY A 64 15.17 10.81 -7.14
C GLY A 64 14.73 10.65 -8.59
N LYS A 65 13.89 9.67 -8.93
CA LYS A 65 13.33 9.47 -10.27
C LYS A 65 11.96 10.13 -10.38
N ASP A 66 11.62 10.67 -11.55
CA ASP A 66 10.27 11.14 -11.85
C ASP A 66 9.33 9.93 -11.96
N LEU A 67 8.48 9.75 -10.94
CA LEU A 67 7.56 8.62 -10.87
C LEU A 67 6.46 8.72 -11.93
N LEU A 68 6.05 9.93 -12.31
CA LEU A 68 4.95 10.13 -13.27
C LEU A 68 5.34 9.71 -14.69
N ALA A 69 6.64 9.74 -15.01
CA ALA A 69 7.16 9.29 -16.30
C ALA A 69 7.27 7.76 -16.42
N LEU A 70 7.14 7.02 -15.32
CA LEU A 70 7.30 5.56 -15.30
C LEU A 70 5.98 4.84 -15.57
N SER A 71 6.04 3.72 -16.31
CA SER A 71 4.93 2.77 -16.45
C SER A 71 4.59 2.11 -15.10
N PRO A 72 3.39 1.53 -14.94
CA PRO A 72 3.06 0.77 -13.72
C PRO A 72 4.05 -0.35 -13.43
N GLU A 73 4.54 -1.05 -14.45
CA GLU A 73 5.54 -2.11 -14.33
C GLU A 73 6.87 -1.56 -13.83
N ASP A 74 7.32 -0.43 -14.36
CA ASP A 74 8.58 0.21 -13.94
C ASP A 74 8.49 0.71 -12.50
N ARG A 75 7.32 1.24 -12.08
CA ARG A 75 7.09 1.62 -10.68
C ARG A 75 7.16 0.42 -9.74
N ALA A 76 6.60 -0.71 -10.14
CA ALA A 76 6.73 -1.96 -9.38
C ALA A 76 8.19 -2.43 -9.32
N HIS A 77 8.94 -2.33 -10.42
CA HIS A 77 10.37 -2.64 -10.47
C HIS A 77 11.20 -1.73 -9.55
N GLU A 78 10.87 -0.44 -9.46
CA GLU A 78 11.50 0.49 -8.51
C GLU A 78 11.20 0.15 -7.04
N GLY A 79 10.29 -0.77 -6.79
CA GLY A 79 9.97 -1.27 -5.45
C GLY A 79 8.72 -0.66 -4.82
N ILE A 80 7.79 -0.14 -5.62
CA ILE A 80 6.47 0.28 -5.15
C ILE A 80 5.53 -0.92 -5.16
N PHE A 81 4.81 -1.12 -4.06
CA PHE A 81 3.82 -2.17 -3.89
C PHE A 81 2.49 -1.56 -3.43
N LEU A 82 1.38 -2.06 -3.98
CA LEU A 82 0.04 -1.71 -3.54
C LEU A 82 -0.70 -2.95 -3.04
N SER A 83 -1.15 -2.92 -1.77
CA SER A 83 -2.19 -3.81 -1.28
C SER A 83 -3.53 -3.17 -1.60
N PHE A 84 -4.29 -3.78 -2.49
CA PHE A 84 -5.55 -3.24 -2.99
C PHE A 84 -6.66 -3.27 -1.93
N GLN A 85 -7.55 -2.29 -1.95
CA GLN A 85 -8.77 -2.31 -1.15
C GLN A 85 -9.56 -3.61 -1.41
N THR A 86 -9.73 -3.97 -2.69
CA THR A 86 -10.32 -5.24 -3.11
C THR A 86 -9.29 -6.05 -3.89
N PRO A 87 -8.70 -7.12 -3.29
CA PRO A 87 -7.71 -7.94 -3.96
C PRO A 87 -8.26 -8.59 -5.24
N VAL A 88 -7.52 -8.46 -6.33
CA VAL A 88 -7.91 -8.98 -7.65
C VAL A 88 -7.80 -10.49 -7.68
N GLU A 89 -8.78 -11.17 -8.29
CA GLU A 89 -8.73 -12.60 -8.60
C GLU A 89 -8.15 -12.79 -10.01
N ILE A 90 -7.27 -13.79 -10.15
CA ILE A 90 -6.70 -14.16 -11.47
C ILE A 90 -6.99 -15.64 -11.71
N PRO A 91 -8.18 -15.97 -12.28
CA PRO A 91 -8.56 -17.34 -12.54
C PRO A 91 -7.58 -18.05 -13.49
N GLY A 92 -7.27 -19.31 -13.20
CA GLY A 92 -6.38 -20.14 -14.02
C GLY A 92 -4.87 -19.87 -13.83
N VAL A 93 -4.48 -18.85 -13.06
CA VAL A 93 -3.08 -18.56 -12.75
C VAL A 93 -2.78 -18.95 -11.31
N SER A 94 -2.03 -20.03 -11.09
CA SER A 94 -1.69 -20.46 -9.72
C SER A 94 -0.81 -19.44 -9.02
N MET A 95 -0.96 -19.31 -7.68
CA MET A 95 -0.14 -18.44 -6.85
C MET A 95 1.36 -18.72 -7.01
N VAL A 96 1.74 -20.01 -7.11
CA VAL A 96 3.15 -20.41 -7.35
C VAL A 96 3.68 -19.82 -8.65
N ASN A 97 2.96 -19.97 -9.76
CA ASN A 97 3.39 -19.45 -11.06
C ASN A 97 3.43 -17.94 -11.09
N PHE A 98 2.39 -17.28 -10.55
CA PHE A 98 2.32 -15.83 -10.44
C PHE A 98 3.53 -15.27 -9.68
N MET A 99 3.77 -15.78 -8.47
CA MET A 99 4.88 -15.28 -7.63
C MET A 99 6.25 -15.62 -8.21
N ARG A 100 6.41 -16.79 -8.84
CA ARG A 100 7.69 -17.14 -9.47
C ARG A 100 8.04 -16.17 -10.60
N THR A 101 7.06 -15.82 -11.42
CA THR A 101 7.25 -14.86 -12.51
C THR A 101 7.57 -13.47 -11.93
N ALA A 102 6.76 -12.97 -10.99
CA ALA A 102 6.94 -11.65 -10.40
C ALA A 102 8.30 -11.50 -9.69
N VAL A 103 8.71 -12.49 -8.88
CA VAL A 103 10.00 -12.47 -8.18
C VAL A 103 11.18 -12.51 -9.17
N ASN A 104 11.09 -13.34 -10.20
CA ASN A 104 12.20 -13.45 -11.18
C ASN A 104 12.29 -12.19 -12.06
N GLU A 105 11.18 -11.53 -12.42
CA GLU A 105 11.23 -10.24 -13.11
C GLU A 105 11.82 -9.14 -12.22
N GLN A 106 11.47 -9.08 -10.93
CA GLN A 106 12.13 -8.19 -9.98
C GLN A 106 13.63 -8.43 -9.87
N ARG A 107 14.04 -9.69 -9.80
CA ARG A 107 15.46 -10.06 -9.73
C ARG A 107 16.21 -9.67 -11.01
N LYS A 108 15.61 -9.92 -12.16
CA LYS A 108 16.15 -9.52 -13.47
C LYS A 108 16.35 -8.00 -13.55
N TYR A 109 15.37 -7.21 -13.12
CA TYR A 109 15.51 -5.75 -13.05
C TYR A 109 16.67 -5.32 -12.14
N ARG A 110 16.87 -6.01 -11.02
CA ARG A 110 17.98 -5.78 -10.08
C ARG A 110 19.31 -6.43 -10.53
N HIS A 111 19.42 -6.94 -11.76
CA HIS A 111 20.59 -7.65 -12.29
C HIS A 111 21.01 -8.86 -11.45
N LEU A 112 20.07 -9.54 -10.81
CA LEU A 112 20.28 -10.75 -10.04
C LEU A 112 19.85 -11.99 -10.85
N PRO A 113 20.53 -13.14 -10.68
CA PRO A 113 20.14 -14.38 -11.36
C PRO A 113 18.74 -14.82 -10.93
N ALA A 114 17.98 -15.43 -11.84
CA ALA A 114 16.70 -16.04 -11.52
C ALA A 114 16.86 -17.15 -10.46
N LEU A 115 15.86 -17.28 -9.58
CA LEU A 115 15.85 -18.39 -8.61
C LEU A 115 15.58 -19.70 -9.32
N SER A 116 16.33 -20.74 -8.96
CA SER A 116 15.97 -22.12 -9.29
C SER A 116 14.62 -22.51 -8.66
N ALA A 117 14.01 -23.57 -9.15
CA ALA A 117 12.73 -24.04 -8.60
C ALA A 117 12.83 -24.39 -7.10
N SER A 118 13.94 -24.97 -6.67
CA SER A 118 14.15 -25.34 -5.24
C SER A 118 14.33 -24.12 -4.33
N GLU A 119 15.13 -23.13 -4.79
CA GLU A 119 15.32 -21.86 -4.06
C GLU A 119 14.01 -21.08 -3.95
N PHE A 120 13.25 -20.99 -5.03
CA PHE A 120 11.95 -20.33 -5.01
C PHE A 120 10.96 -20.99 -4.05
N LEU A 121 10.84 -22.33 -4.07
CA LEU A 121 9.95 -23.06 -3.17
C LEU A 121 10.38 -22.92 -1.69
N LYS A 122 11.68 -22.86 -1.43
CA LYS A 122 12.21 -22.59 -0.09
C LYS A 122 11.80 -21.19 0.37
N LEU A 123 12.08 -20.15 -0.43
CA LEU A 123 11.70 -18.76 -0.16
C LEU A 123 10.18 -18.64 0.08
N MET A 124 9.38 -19.22 -0.81
CA MET A 124 7.92 -19.20 -0.70
C MET A 124 7.43 -19.82 0.62
N ARG A 125 8.03 -20.93 1.06
CA ARG A 125 7.68 -21.57 2.35
C ARG A 125 8.01 -20.68 3.53
N GLU A 126 9.19 -20.07 3.54
CA GLU A 126 9.64 -19.16 4.60
C GLU A 126 8.72 -17.93 4.70
N LYS A 127 8.46 -17.25 3.57
CA LYS A 127 7.64 -16.03 3.57
C LYS A 127 6.17 -16.31 3.90
N ARG A 128 5.63 -17.45 3.47
CA ARG A 128 4.27 -17.87 3.81
C ARG A 128 4.07 -18.09 5.30
N ALA A 129 5.07 -18.66 5.98
CA ALA A 129 5.02 -18.90 7.42
C ALA A 129 4.89 -17.60 8.23
N VAL A 130 5.45 -16.48 7.73
CA VAL A 130 5.38 -15.17 8.40
C VAL A 130 3.94 -14.67 8.53
N VAL A 131 3.10 -14.96 7.55
CA VAL A 131 1.70 -14.47 7.47
C VAL A 131 0.67 -15.55 7.73
N GLU A 132 1.11 -16.73 8.19
CA GLU A 132 0.25 -17.88 8.51
C GLU A 132 -0.70 -18.26 7.36
N LEU A 133 -0.19 -18.19 6.10
CA LEU A 133 -0.97 -18.54 4.93
C LEU A 133 -0.96 -20.05 4.69
N ASP A 134 -2.15 -20.67 4.57
CA ASP A 134 -2.28 -22.13 4.37
C ASP A 134 -1.55 -22.58 3.09
N SER A 135 -0.84 -23.69 3.21
CA SER A 135 -0.11 -24.30 2.10
C SER A 135 -1.00 -24.72 0.93
N LYS A 136 -2.25 -25.05 1.19
CA LYS A 136 -3.23 -25.45 0.18
C LYS A 136 -3.55 -24.30 -0.79
N LEU A 137 -3.42 -23.04 -0.35
CA LEU A 137 -3.69 -21.88 -1.19
C LEU A 137 -2.60 -21.64 -2.24
N ALA A 138 -1.39 -22.14 -2.02
CA ALA A 138 -0.26 -21.93 -2.93
C ALA A 138 -0.49 -22.46 -4.36
N ASN A 139 -1.22 -23.56 -4.50
CA ASN A 139 -1.52 -24.19 -5.78
C ASN A 139 -2.85 -23.74 -6.41
N ARG A 140 -3.62 -22.91 -5.69
CA ARG A 140 -4.88 -22.34 -6.21
C ARG A 140 -4.61 -21.12 -7.07
N SER A 141 -5.56 -20.78 -7.90
CA SER A 141 -5.55 -19.50 -8.64
C SER A 141 -5.46 -18.32 -7.66
N VAL A 142 -4.79 -17.26 -8.08
CA VAL A 142 -4.59 -16.05 -7.25
C VAL A 142 -5.93 -15.52 -6.75
N ASN A 143 -6.13 -15.55 -5.43
CA ASN A 143 -7.30 -15.05 -4.70
C ASN A 143 -8.65 -15.72 -5.05
N GLU A 144 -8.72 -16.65 -6.01
CA GLU A 144 -9.95 -17.29 -6.44
C GLU A 144 -10.56 -18.15 -5.33
N GLY A 145 -11.76 -17.72 -4.87
CA GLY A 145 -12.49 -18.38 -3.79
C GLY A 145 -11.77 -18.31 -2.43
N PHE A 146 -10.88 -17.35 -2.22
CA PHE A 146 -10.31 -17.07 -0.90
C PHE A 146 -11.31 -16.27 -0.07
N SER A 147 -11.35 -16.51 1.23
CA SER A 147 -12.03 -15.64 2.19
C SER A 147 -11.36 -14.26 2.24
N GLY A 148 -12.06 -13.25 2.78
CA GLY A 148 -11.49 -11.90 2.92
C GLY A 148 -10.16 -11.89 3.67
N GLY A 149 -10.07 -12.61 4.79
CA GLY A 149 -8.83 -12.75 5.56
C GLY A 149 -7.72 -13.46 4.81
N GLU A 150 -8.03 -14.52 4.05
CA GLU A 150 -7.05 -15.20 3.20
C GLU A 150 -6.53 -14.31 2.09
N LYS A 151 -7.40 -13.51 1.44
CA LYS A 151 -7.00 -12.53 0.42
C LYS A 151 -6.02 -11.50 0.99
N LYS A 152 -6.31 -10.94 2.17
CA LYS A 152 -5.44 -9.95 2.79
C LYS A 152 -4.11 -10.55 3.27
N ARG A 153 -4.11 -11.73 3.88
CA ARG A 153 -2.86 -12.44 4.19
C ARG A 153 -2.05 -12.76 2.94
N ASN A 154 -2.74 -13.08 1.83
CA ASN A 154 -2.09 -13.30 0.56
C ASN A 154 -1.42 -12.05 0.00
N GLU A 155 -2.00 -10.86 0.16
CA GLU A 155 -1.37 -9.60 -0.24
C GLU A 155 -0.09 -9.33 0.57
N ILE A 156 -0.12 -9.55 1.91
CA ILE A 156 1.08 -9.42 2.73
C ILE A 156 2.12 -10.49 2.38
N PHE A 157 1.68 -11.70 2.01
CA PHE A 157 2.57 -12.72 1.47
C PHE A 157 3.23 -12.27 0.15
N GLN A 158 2.48 -11.69 -0.78
CA GLN A 158 3.03 -11.14 -2.03
C GLN A 158 4.04 -10.03 -1.72
N MET A 159 3.72 -9.12 -0.79
CA MET A 159 4.66 -8.10 -0.32
C MET A 159 5.94 -8.72 0.26
N ALA A 160 5.81 -9.80 1.05
CA ALA A 160 6.94 -10.53 1.62
C ALA A 160 7.86 -11.12 0.55
N MET A 161 7.28 -11.63 -0.54
CA MET A 161 8.02 -12.24 -1.65
C MET A 161 8.73 -11.21 -2.52
N LEU A 162 8.12 -10.02 -2.73
CA LEU A 162 8.63 -8.98 -3.61
C LEU A 162 9.59 -8.00 -2.92
N GLU A 163 9.57 -7.93 -1.60
CA GLU A 163 10.43 -7.07 -0.77
C GLU A 163 10.47 -5.62 -1.29
N PRO A 164 9.32 -4.93 -1.30
CA PRO A 164 9.25 -3.56 -1.78
C PRO A 164 9.99 -2.60 -0.86
N THR A 165 10.46 -1.48 -1.41
CA THR A 165 11.02 -0.37 -0.64
C THR A 165 9.96 0.63 -0.21
N PHE A 166 8.82 0.66 -0.91
CA PHE A 166 7.65 1.46 -0.54
C PHE A 166 6.36 0.66 -0.69
N ALA A 167 5.63 0.49 0.41
CA ALA A 167 4.36 -0.21 0.43
C ALA A 167 3.19 0.75 0.65
N ILE A 168 2.16 0.64 -0.18
CA ILE A 168 0.87 1.32 0.00
C ILE A 168 -0.12 0.27 0.48
N LEU A 169 -0.65 0.46 1.70
CA LEU A 169 -1.67 -0.40 2.30
C LEU A 169 -3.01 0.33 2.25
N ASP A 170 -3.84 0.04 1.23
CA ASP A 170 -5.10 0.75 1.01
C ASP A 170 -6.26 -0.03 1.63
N GLU A 171 -6.77 0.46 2.77
CA GLU A 171 -7.88 -0.13 3.55
C GLU A 171 -7.74 -1.65 3.75
N THR A 172 -6.52 -2.07 4.12
CA THR A 172 -6.20 -3.50 4.34
C THR A 172 -6.93 -4.11 5.53
N ASP A 173 -7.55 -3.32 6.35
CA ASP A 173 -8.37 -3.65 7.51
C ASP A 173 -9.85 -3.89 7.16
N SER A 174 -10.30 -3.51 5.99
CA SER A 174 -11.70 -3.64 5.57
C SER A 174 -12.14 -5.11 5.50
N GLY A 175 -13.21 -5.45 6.24
CA GLY A 175 -13.78 -6.79 6.26
C GLY A 175 -12.95 -7.85 7.00
N LEU A 176 -11.94 -7.45 7.77
CA LEU A 176 -11.16 -8.35 8.62
C LEU A 176 -11.74 -8.43 10.04
N ASP A 177 -11.71 -9.64 10.60
CA ASP A 177 -11.85 -9.82 12.04
C ASP A 177 -10.55 -9.38 12.78
N VAL A 178 -10.61 -9.33 14.10
CA VAL A 178 -9.52 -8.84 14.95
C VAL A 178 -8.24 -9.66 14.79
N ASP A 179 -8.37 -10.99 14.63
CA ASP A 179 -7.22 -11.89 14.52
C ASP A 179 -6.56 -11.76 13.14
N ALA A 180 -7.35 -11.70 12.07
CA ALA A 180 -6.83 -11.48 10.72
C ALA A 180 -6.13 -10.13 10.61
N LEU A 181 -6.70 -9.06 11.20
CA LEU A 181 -6.10 -7.73 11.26
C LEU A 181 -4.73 -7.76 11.96
N ARG A 182 -4.65 -8.42 13.11
CA ARG A 182 -3.41 -8.57 13.87
C ARG A 182 -2.34 -9.30 13.04
N ILE A 183 -2.69 -10.43 12.40
CA ILE A 183 -1.75 -11.21 11.58
C ILE A 183 -1.21 -10.37 10.41
N VAL A 184 -2.07 -9.61 9.72
CA VAL A 184 -1.70 -8.71 8.62
C VAL A 184 -0.71 -7.64 9.11
N ALA A 185 -1.04 -6.97 10.21
CA ALA A 185 -0.21 -5.90 10.76
C ALA A 185 1.13 -6.41 11.33
N GLU A 186 1.11 -7.52 12.05
CA GLU A 186 2.34 -8.17 12.53
C GLU A 186 3.20 -8.69 11.38
N GLY A 187 2.56 -9.27 10.34
CA GLY A 187 3.23 -9.69 9.11
C GLY A 187 3.98 -8.53 8.47
N PHE A 188 3.31 -7.38 8.28
CA PHE A 188 3.94 -6.17 7.78
C PHE A 188 5.13 -5.74 8.66
N ASN A 189 4.94 -5.66 9.98
CA ASN A 189 5.98 -5.23 10.91
C ASN A 189 7.21 -6.16 10.93
N LYS A 190 7.00 -7.48 10.75
CA LYS A 190 8.11 -8.46 10.64
C LYS A 190 8.87 -8.36 9.33
N LEU A 191 8.22 -7.90 8.28
CA LEU A 191 8.78 -7.82 6.93
C LEU A 191 9.47 -6.49 6.65
N ARG A 192 9.03 -5.40 7.29
CA ARG A 192 9.63 -4.09 7.08
C ARG A 192 11.07 -4.03 7.61
N THR A 193 11.93 -3.40 6.84
CA THR A 193 13.30 -3.07 7.21
C THR A 193 13.42 -1.57 7.51
N LYS A 194 14.58 -1.10 7.93
CA LYS A 194 14.88 0.34 8.07
C LYS A 194 14.79 1.12 6.74
N GLN A 195 14.74 0.41 5.62
CA GLN A 195 14.62 1.01 4.28
C GLN A 195 13.20 0.89 3.72
N THR A 196 12.33 0.11 4.36
CA THR A 196 10.95 -0.08 3.91
C THR A 196 10.07 1.02 4.46
N SER A 197 9.63 1.93 3.60
CA SER A 197 8.66 2.97 3.92
C SER A 197 7.25 2.49 3.61
N ALA A 198 6.24 3.10 4.25
CA ALA A 198 4.86 2.77 3.93
C ALA A 198 3.92 3.98 4.02
N MET A 199 2.89 3.96 3.19
CA MET A 199 1.68 4.78 3.33
C MET A 199 0.50 3.86 3.66
N VAL A 200 -0.06 4.01 4.84
CA VAL A 200 -1.19 3.23 5.33
C VAL A 200 -2.45 4.07 5.21
N ILE A 201 -3.37 3.65 4.36
CA ILE A 201 -4.67 4.29 4.20
C ILE A 201 -5.68 3.51 5.04
N THR A 202 -6.23 4.15 6.05
CA THR A 202 -7.26 3.56 6.91
C THR A 202 -8.09 4.66 7.57
N HIS A 203 -9.27 4.29 8.01
CA HIS A 203 -10.10 5.09 8.89
C HIS A 203 -10.29 4.45 10.28
N TYR A 204 -9.58 3.33 10.53
CA TYR A 204 -9.61 2.61 11.80
C TYR A 204 -8.30 2.78 12.57
N GLN A 205 -8.39 3.32 13.78
CA GLN A 205 -7.24 3.46 14.66
C GLN A 205 -6.63 2.11 15.02
N ARG A 206 -7.45 1.07 15.19
CA ARG A 206 -6.97 -0.27 15.59
C ARG A 206 -5.84 -0.80 14.72
N LEU A 207 -5.88 -0.58 13.39
CA LEU A 207 -4.77 -0.95 12.51
C LEU A 207 -3.51 -0.15 12.84
N LEU A 208 -3.67 1.16 13.11
CA LEU A 208 -2.56 2.05 13.43
C LEU A 208 -1.91 1.73 14.77
N ASP A 209 -2.68 1.21 15.75
CA ASP A 209 -2.13 0.75 17.03
C ASP A 209 -1.11 -0.39 16.87
N TYR A 210 -1.32 -1.26 15.87
CA TYR A 210 -0.36 -2.32 15.51
C TYR A 210 0.80 -1.81 14.65
N LEU A 211 0.54 -0.96 13.66
CA LEU A 211 1.53 -0.50 12.69
C LEU A 211 2.41 0.63 13.22
N LYS A 212 1.91 1.40 14.20
CA LYS A 212 2.60 2.52 14.87
C LYS A 212 3.22 3.48 13.86
N PRO A 213 2.38 4.25 13.13
CA PRO A 213 2.87 5.21 12.15
C PRO A 213 3.71 6.30 12.81
N ASP A 214 4.72 6.80 12.10
CA ASP A 214 5.55 7.92 12.54
C ASP A 214 4.80 9.26 12.39
N VAL A 215 3.98 9.36 11.34
CA VAL A 215 3.23 10.58 10.98
C VAL A 215 1.82 10.20 10.54
N VAL A 216 0.86 11.05 10.92
CA VAL A 216 -0.56 10.93 10.50
C VAL A 216 -0.95 12.16 9.71
N HIS A 217 -1.52 11.95 8.53
CA HIS A 217 -2.06 12.98 7.66
C HIS A 217 -3.57 12.87 7.56
N VAL A 218 -4.24 14.00 7.50
CA VAL A 218 -5.70 14.07 7.29
C VAL A 218 -5.98 14.63 5.91
N LEU A 219 -6.63 13.82 5.08
CA LEU A 219 -7.07 14.18 3.73
C LEU A 219 -8.55 14.56 3.76
N LEU A 220 -8.88 15.78 3.38
CA LEU A 220 -10.24 16.26 3.19
C LEU A 220 -10.38 17.01 1.87
N GLY A 221 -11.40 16.69 1.09
CA GLY A 221 -11.71 17.38 -0.15
C GLY A 221 -10.56 17.44 -1.16
N GLY A 222 -9.70 16.41 -1.19
CA GLY A 222 -8.56 16.32 -2.09
C GLY A 222 -7.29 17.07 -1.61
N ARG A 223 -7.23 17.51 -0.35
CA ARG A 223 -6.08 18.21 0.24
C ARG A 223 -5.65 17.59 1.54
N ILE A 224 -4.35 17.55 1.82
CA ILE A 224 -3.85 17.28 3.17
C ILE A 224 -4.05 18.56 3.98
N VAL A 225 -4.97 18.50 4.95
CA VAL A 225 -5.38 19.66 5.74
C VAL A 225 -4.76 19.69 7.12
N LYS A 226 -4.30 18.55 7.63
CA LYS A 226 -3.63 18.44 8.93
C LYS A 226 -2.59 17.34 8.90
N THR A 227 -1.49 17.56 9.59
CA THR A 227 -0.41 16.57 9.79
C THR A 227 0.01 16.62 11.25
N GLY A 228 0.21 15.46 11.85
CA GLY A 228 0.62 15.34 13.24
C GLY A 228 1.28 13.99 13.53
N GLY A 229 1.58 13.73 14.79
CA GLY A 229 2.07 12.44 15.26
C GLY A 229 0.95 11.40 15.41
N PRO A 230 1.26 10.22 15.97
CA PRO A 230 0.28 9.13 16.17
C PRO A 230 -0.95 9.54 16.98
N GLU A 231 -0.82 10.50 17.89
CA GLU A 231 -1.89 11.03 18.72
C GLU A 231 -3.04 11.65 17.90
N LEU A 232 -2.76 12.15 16.69
CA LEU A 232 -3.77 12.70 15.79
C LEU A 232 -4.80 11.63 15.37
N ALA A 233 -4.38 10.38 15.20
CA ALA A 233 -5.29 9.28 14.87
C ALA A 233 -6.28 9.03 16.03
N THR A 234 -5.78 9.03 17.27
CA THR A 234 -6.61 8.88 18.48
C THR A 234 -7.60 10.05 18.63
N GLU A 235 -7.15 11.27 18.34
CA GLU A 235 -8.03 12.44 18.39
C GLU A 235 -9.16 12.36 17.33
N ILE A 236 -8.85 11.88 16.13
CA ILE A 236 -9.84 11.67 15.07
C ILE A 236 -10.85 10.60 15.46
N GLU A 237 -10.41 9.48 16.05
CA GLU A 237 -11.35 8.44 16.51
C GLU A 237 -12.31 8.95 17.57
N ASN A 238 -11.81 9.73 18.53
CA ASN A 238 -12.61 10.27 19.63
C ASN A 238 -13.56 11.40 19.22
N ARG A 239 -13.16 12.27 18.28
CA ARG A 239 -13.86 13.52 17.94
C ARG A 239 -14.43 13.53 16.52
N GLY A 240 -14.11 12.53 15.71
CA GLY A 240 -14.43 12.52 14.28
C GLY A 240 -13.62 13.57 13.48
N PHE A 241 -14.07 13.89 12.27
CA PHE A 241 -13.40 14.86 11.37
C PHE A 241 -13.98 16.28 11.42
N ASP A 242 -15.10 16.51 12.11
CA ASP A 242 -15.84 17.78 11.99
C ASP A 242 -15.11 18.97 12.63
N TRP A 243 -14.31 18.73 13.66
CA TRP A 243 -13.50 19.78 14.25
C TRP A 243 -12.38 20.24 13.31
N ILE A 244 -11.78 19.32 12.53
CA ILE A 244 -10.77 19.65 11.52
C ILE A 244 -11.41 20.48 10.38
N LYS A 245 -12.63 20.12 9.95
CA LYS A 245 -13.35 20.89 8.94
C LYS A 245 -13.60 22.34 9.36
N LYS A 246 -13.93 22.56 10.64
CA LYS A 246 -14.12 23.91 11.19
C LYS A 246 -12.82 24.69 11.17
N GLU A 247 -11.70 24.10 11.64
CA GLU A 247 -10.39 24.74 11.62
C GLU A 247 -9.94 25.17 10.20
N VAL A 248 -10.30 24.40 9.17
CA VAL A 248 -9.92 24.69 7.76
C VAL A 248 -10.86 25.70 7.11
N SER A 249 -12.06 25.92 7.66
CA SER A 249 -13.07 26.85 7.12
C SER A 249 -12.96 28.25 7.72
N GLU A 250 -12.21 28.42 8.80
CA GLU A 250 -11.85 29.68 9.44
C GLU A 250 -10.56 30.27 8.82
#